data_4047c35e6188ab8dd163576f884c4754
#
_entry.id   4047c35e6188ab8dd163576f884c4754
#
_cell.length_a   1.000
_cell.length_b   1.000
_cell.length_c   1.000
_cell.angle_alpha   90.00
_cell.angle_beta   90.00
_cell.angle_gamma   90.00
#
_symmetry.space_group_name_H-M   'P 1'
#
loop_
_entity.id
_entity.type
_entity.pdbx_description
1 polymer ?
#
loop_
_entity_poly.entity_id
_entity_poly.type
_entity_poly.pdbx_seq_one_letter_code
_entity_poly.pdbx_strand_id
1 'polypeptide(L)'
;MKLVDKMKDENLGLAILYNFTKGYGHVPMSVYDVVLPFLYHDGFRNHLFEGVEVEEALTKCVQEDASFIQNILDTIEKDKEMTSRALGICLLNKYLSFEFEDNEMKGIYHESSILDINEAINSGKFFSGKSYED
;
A
#
# COMPACT_ATOMS: atom_id res chain seq x y z
N MET A 1 6.47 19.38 5.21
CA MET A 1 5.05 18.97 5.19
C MET A 1 4.30 19.67 6.31
N LYS A 2 3.15 20.19 5.99
CA LYS A 2 2.33 20.88 6.98
C LYS A 2 1.64 19.88 7.89
N LEU A 3 1.27 20.32 9.10
CA LEU A 3 0.59 19.46 10.04
C LEU A 3 -0.71 18.86 9.46
N VAL A 4 -1.45 19.67 8.72
CA VAL A 4 -2.70 19.23 8.10
C VAL A 4 -2.44 18.07 7.12
N ASP A 5 -1.34 18.16 6.37
CA ASP A 5 -0.98 17.11 5.43
C ASP A 5 -0.62 15.81 6.14
N LYS A 6 0.06 15.91 7.30
CA LYS A 6 0.38 14.71 8.09
C LYS A 6 -0.87 14.03 8.61
N MET A 7 -1.86 14.82 9.04
CA MET A 7 -3.12 14.26 9.54
C MET A 7 -3.89 13.57 8.43
N LYS A 8 -3.89 14.16 7.23
CA LYS A 8 -4.49 13.54 6.05
C LYS A 8 -3.77 12.24 5.70
N ASP A 9 -2.44 12.23 5.84
CA ASP A 9 -1.63 11.06 5.50
C ASP A 9 -1.98 9.85 6.37
N GLU A 10 -2.30 10.04 7.65
CA GLU A 10 -2.69 8.92 8.51
C GLU A 10 -4.00 8.30 8.05
N ASN A 11 -5.01 9.12 7.74
CA ASN A 11 -6.29 8.63 7.24
C ASN A 11 -6.14 8.03 5.85
N LEU A 12 -5.36 8.68 5.01
CA LEU A 12 -5.08 8.18 3.67
C LEU A 12 -4.32 6.86 3.74
N GLY A 13 -3.36 6.74 4.66
CA GLY A 13 -2.61 5.51 4.87
C GLY A 13 -3.52 4.33 5.18
N LEU A 14 -4.49 4.55 6.08
CA LEU A 14 -5.46 3.52 6.43
C LEU A 14 -6.24 3.08 5.19
N ALA A 15 -6.74 4.05 4.41
CA ALA A 15 -7.53 3.75 3.22
C ALA A 15 -6.68 3.05 2.15
N ILE A 16 -5.41 3.43 2.02
CA ILE A 16 -4.50 2.79 1.08
C ILE A 16 -4.27 1.33 1.46
N LEU A 17 -3.97 1.05 2.74
CA LEU A 17 -3.73 -0.32 3.19
C LEU A 17 -4.98 -1.18 3.03
N TYR A 18 -6.14 -0.65 3.32
CA TYR A 18 -7.39 -1.35 3.12
C TYR A 18 -7.61 -1.69 1.64
N ASN A 19 -7.47 -0.71 0.76
CA ASN A 19 -7.67 -0.92 -0.67
C ASN A 19 -6.60 -1.82 -1.29
N PHE A 20 -5.37 -1.73 -0.82
CA PHE A 20 -4.31 -2.64 -1.24
C PHE A 20 -4.69 -4.07 -0.91
N THR A 21 -5.22 -4.30 0.30
CA THR A 21 -5.67 -5.63 0.72
C THR A 21 -6.81 -6.12 -0.17
N LYS A 22 -7.73 -5.22 -0.53
CA LYS A 22 -8.84 -5.55 -1.40
C LYS A 22 -8.37 -6.05 -2.77
N GLY A 23 -7.32 -5.44 -3.32
CA GLY A 23 -6.74 -5.88 -4.59
C GLY A 23 -5.89 -7.14 -4.48
N TYR A 24 -5.13 -7.25 -3.40
CA TYR A 24 -4.21 -8.38 -3.19
C TYR A 24 -4.95 -9.67 -2.81
N GLY A 25 -5.90 -9.57 -1.90
CA GLY A 25 -6.64 -10.71 -1.36
C GLY A 25 -6.23 -11.00 0.07
N HIS A 26 -5.34 -11.96 0.29
CA HIS A 26 -4.80 -12.30 1.60
C HIS A 26 -3.35 -11.83 1.67
N VAL A 27 -3.10 -10.73 2.39
CA VAL A 27 -1.82 -10.03 2.37
C VAL A 27 -0.91 -10.51 3.50
N PRO A 28 0.27 -11.11 3.18
CA PRO A 28 1.24 -11.41 4.22
C PRO A 28 1.63 -10.13 4.96
N MET A 29 1.76 -10.21 6.30
CA MET A 29 2.02 -9.03 7.11
C MET A 29 3.29 -8.27 6.67
N SER A 30 4.32 -8.99 6.23
CA SER A 30 5.56 -8.37 5.78
C SER A 30 5.37 -7.49 4.55
N VAL A 31 4.37 -7.79 3.72
CA VAL A 31 4.11 -7.01 2.51
C VAL A 31 3.58 -5.62 2.87
N TYR A 32 2.84 -5.49 3.96
CA TYR A 32 2.32 -4.19 4.37
C TYR A 32 3.42 -3.15 4.61
N ASP A 33 4.61 -3.60 4.99
CA ASP A 33 5.72 -2.68 5.28
C ASP A 33 6.15 -1.86 4.06
N VAL A 34 5.92 -2.37 2.85
CA VAL A 34 6.34 -1.66 1.63
C VAL A 34 5.21 -0.85 0.99
N VAL A 35 3.96 -1.03 1.43
CA VAL A 35 2.81 -0.41 0.76
C VAL A 35 2.86 1.11 0.82
N LEU A 36 2.96 1.69 2.01
CA LEU A 36 2.98 3.14 2.15
C LEU A 36 4.23 3.77 1.54
N PRO A 37 5.45 3.19 1.72
CA PRO A 37 6.63 3.74 1.05
C PRO A 37 6.45 3.88 -0.46
N PHE A 38 5.86 2.90 -1.13
CA PHE A 38 5.62 3.00 -2.57
C PHE A 38 4.51 4.00 -2.89
N LEU A 39 3.37 3.91 -2.23
CA LEU A 39 2.22 4.73 -2.59
C LEU A 39 2.33 6.18 -2.13
N TYR A 40 3.21 6.47 -1.19
CA TYR A 40 3.51 7.85 -0.81
C TYR A 40 4.69 8.45 -1.58
N HIS A 41 5.41 7.64 -2.36
CA HIS A 41 6.48 8.17 -3.18
C HIS A 41 5.88 9.02 -4.31
N ASP A 42 6.28 10.29 -4.38
CA ASP A 42 5.68 11.24 -5.30
C ASP A 42 5.75 10.79 -6.76
N GLY A 43 6.91 10.35 -7.21
CA GLY A 43 7.09 9.91 -8.59
C GLY A 43 6.20 8.72 -8.93
N PHE A 44 6.21 7.70 -8.09
CA PHE A 44 5.42 6.50 -8.31
C PHE A 44 3.92 6.84 -8.31
N ARG A 45 3.47 7.57 -7.29
CA ARG A 45 2.07 7.96 -7.18
C ARG A 45 1.62 8.80 -8.36
N ASN A 46 2.45 9.74 -8.81
CA ASN A 46 2.10 10.60 -9.93
C ASN A 46 1.93 9.81 -11.22
N HIS A 47 2.79 8.83 -11.47
CA HIS A 47 2.63 7.96 -12.64
C HIS A 47 1.31 7.20 -12.58
N LEU A 48 0.93 6.70 -11.40
CA LEU A 48 -0.35 6.00 -11.24
C LEU A 48 -1.53 6.94 -11.49
N PHE A 49 -1.45 8.18 -11.02
CA PHE A 49 -2.52 9.16 -11.25
C PHE A 49 -2.66 9.51 -12.73
N GLU A 50 -1.58 9.40 -13.50
CA GLU A 50 -1.60 9.62 -14.93
C GLU A 50 -2.12 8.42 -15.72
N GLY A 51 -2.50 7.36 -15.04
CA GLY A 51 -3.04 6.16 -15.67
C GLY A 51 -1.99 5.15 -16.10
N VAL A 52 -0.74 5.31 -15.68
CA VAL A 52 0.33 4.37 -15.99
C VAL A 52 0.14 3.11 -15.15
N GLU A 53 0.32 1.94 -15.76
CA GLU A 53 0.21 0.68 -15.03
C GLU A 53 1.32 0.55 -13.99
N VAL A 54 1.07 -0.24 -12.95
CA VAL A 54 2.00 -0.35 -11.81
C VAL A 54 3.40 -0.79 -12.26
N GLU A 55 3.49 -1.81 -13.09
CA GLU A 55 4.78 -2.30 -13.56
C GLU A 55 5.56 -1.22 -14.31
N GLU A 56 4.87 -0.50 -15.21
CA GLU A 56 5.50 0.58 -15.97
C GLU A 56 5.90 1.74 -15.07
N ALA A 57 5.05 2.06 -14.07
CA ALA A 57 5.36 3.11 -13.11
C ALA A 57 6.63 2.81 -12.33
N LEU A 58 6.80 1.56 -11.89
CA LEU A 58 8.02 1.14 -11.22
C LEU A 58 9.25 1.28 -12.12
N THR A 59 9.11 0.84 -13.37
CA THR A 59 10.20 0.94 -14.34
C THR A 59 10.61 2.39 -14.57
N LYS A 60 9.64 3.27 -14.73
CA LYS A 60 9.90 4.70 -14.93
C LYS A 60 10.59 5.31 -13.71
N CYS A 61 10.15 4.96 -12.50
CA CYS A 61 10.78 5.48 -11.28
C CYS A 61 12.24 5.08 -11.19
N VAL A 62 12.56 3.83 -11.52
CA VAL A 62 13.95 3.36 -11.50
C VAL A 62 14.78 4.10 -12.55
N GLN A 63 14.21 4.37 -13.71
CA GLN A 63 14.90 5.08 -14.78
C GLN A 63 15.12 6.56 -14.45
N GLU A 64 14.15 7.19 -13.78
CA GLU A 64 14.18 8.61 -13.46
C GLU A 64 15.04 8.93 -12.24
N ASP A 65 15.18 7.97 -11.33
CA ASP A 65 15.90 8.17 -10.08
C ASP A 65 16.67 6.89 -9.74
N ALA A 66 17.98 6.93 -9.93
CA ALA A 66 18.86 5.79 -9.64
C ALA A 66 18.78 5.35 -8.17
N SER A 67 18.37 6.26 -7.27
CA SER A 67 18.25 5.98 -5.84
C SER A 67 16.86 5.53 -5.43
N PHE A 68 15.95 5.31 -6.37
CA PHE A 68 14.55 5.00 -6.06
C PHE A 68 14.41 3.84 -5.08
N ILE A 69 15.04 2.71 -5.38
CA ILE A 69 14.93 1.51 -4.52
C ILE A 69 15.51 1.79 -3.13
N GLN A 70 16.67 2.46 -3.06
CA GLN A 70 17.28 2.78 -1.78
C GLN A 70 16.38 3.72 -0.98
N ASN A 71 15.76 4.69 -1.63
CA ASN A 71 14.84 5.61 -0.98
C ASN A 71 13.62 4.88 -0.42
N ILE A 72 13.10 3.89 -1.15
CA ILE A 72 12.00 3.06 -0.66
C ILE A 72 12.42 2.30 0.58
N LEU A 73 13.60 1.67 0.54
CA LEU A 73 14.12 0.89 1.68
C LEU A 73 14.29 1.78 2.92
N ASP A 74 14.80 3.00 2.74
CA ASP A 74 14.97 3.94 3.84
C ASP A 74 13.62 4.36 4.42
N THR A 75 12.63 4.53 3.56
CA THR A 75 11.28 4.96 3.96
C THR A 75 10.52 3.86 4.70
N ILE A 76 10.79 2.59 4.41
CA ILE A 76 10.16 1.47 5.11
C ILE A 76 10.32 1.61 6.62
N GLU A 77 11.54 1.83 7.07
CA GLU A 77 11.81 1.97 8.51
C GLU A 77 11.13 3.20 9.08
N LYS A 78 11.14 4.29 8.32
CA LYS A 78 10.54 5.55 8.74
C LYS A 78 9.01 5.45 8.86
N ASP A 79 8.36 4.72 7.95
CA ASP A 79 6.90 4.65 7.91
C ASP A 79 6.32 3.47 8.69
N LYS A 80 7.18 2.64 9.26
CA LYS A 80 6.76 1.41 9.92
C LYS A 80 5.74 1.64 11.04
N GLU A 81 5.95 2.67 11.84
CA GLU A 81 5.05 2.98 12.94
C GLU A 81 3.68 3.43 12.44
N MET A 82 3.66 4.25 11.38
CA MET A 82 2.40 4.68 10.76
C MET A 82 1.64 3.48 10.20
N THR A 83 2.34 2.56 9.54
CA THR A 83 1.74 1.34 9.00
C THR A 83 1.11 0.52 10.12
N SER A 84 1.84 0.32 11.23
CA SER A 84 1.32 -0.43 12.38
C SER A 84 0.07 0.22 12.96
N ARG A 85 0.07 1.54 13.11
CA ARG A 85 -1.10 2.23 13.64
C ARG A 85 -2.30 2.10 12.71
N ALA A 86 -2.09 2.25 11.41
CA ALA A 86 -3.17 2.13 10.44
C ALA A 86 -3.77 0.73 10.45
N LEU A 87 -2.93 -0.30 10.49
CA LEU A 87 -3.40 -1.68 10.56
C LEU A 87 -4.17 -1.94 11.86
N GLY A 88 -3.69 -1.38 12.98
CA GLY A 88 -4.38 -1.50 14.26
C GLY A 88 -5.78 -0.89 14.22
N ILE A 89 -5.90 0.28 13.61
CA ILE A 89 -7.20 0.94 13.46
C ILE A 89 -8.13 0.12 12.56
N CYS A 90 -7.59 -0.44 11.48
CA CYS A 90 -8.37 -1.32 10.60
C CYS A 90 -8.89 -2.53 11.37
N LEU A 91 -8.07 -3.12 12.21
CA LEU A 91 -8.47 -4.28 13.01
C LEU A 91 -9.57 -3.91 14.00
N LEU A 92 -9.40 -2.79 14.72
CA LEU A 92 -10.38 -2.36 15.71
C LEU A 92 -11.74 -2.03 15.10
N ASN A 93 -11.75 -1.52 13.89
CA ASN A 93 -12.98 -1.16 13.19
C ASN A 93 -13.51 -2.26 12.28
N LYS A 94 -12.87 -3.42 12.30
CA LYS A 94 -13.28 -4.59 11.51
C LYS A 94 -13.23 -4.35 10.00
N TYR A 95 -12.40 -3.42 9.55
CA TYR A 95 -12.13 -3.23 8.14
C TYR A 95 -11.25 -4.36 7.62
N LEU A 96 -10.32 -4.84 8.45
CA LEU A 96 -9.45 -5.98 8.15
C LEU A 96 -9.54 -6.97 9.30
N SER A 97 -9.29 -8.23 8.99
CA SER A 97 -9.00 -9.25 9.99
C SER A 97 -7.63 -9.84 9.66
N PHE A 98 -7.01 -10.47 10.67
CA PHE A 98 -5.71 -11.11 10.49
C PHE A 98 -5.85 -12.58 10.82
N GLU A 99 -5.47 -13.43 9.88
CA GLU A 99 -5.58 -14.88 10.04
C GLU A 99 -4.25 -15.54 9.72
N PHE A 100 -3.99 -16.64 10.40
CA PHE A 100 -2.75 -17.40 10.20
C PHE A 100 -2.97 -18.41 9.08
N GLU A 101 -2.23 -18.26 7.98
CA GLU A 101 -2.31 -19.13 6.81
C GLU A 101 -0.90 -19.44 6.31
N ASP A 102 -0.65 -20.68 5.95
CA ASP A 102 0.64 -21.07 5.35
C ASP A 102 1.84 -20.64 6.21
N ASN A 103 1.69 -20.77 7.53
CA ASN A 103 2.72 -20.43 8.51
C ASN A 103 3.03 -18.94 8.62
N GLU A 104 2.14 -18.08 8.13
CA GLU A 104 2.31 -16.64 8.33
C GLU A 104 0.96 -15.95 8.53
N MET A 105 1.03 -14.79 9.18
CA MET A 105 -0.16 -13.99 9.43
C MET A 105 -0.49 -13.20 8.17
N LYS A 106 -1.77 -13.21 7.77
CA LYS A 106 -2.24 -12.48 6.59
C LYS A 106 -3.42 -11.59 6.92
N GLY A 107 -3.46 -10.42 6.27
CA GLY A 107 -4.57 -9.50 6.38
C GLY A 107 -5.62 -9.77 5.31
N ILE A 108 -6.89 -9.70 5.71
CA ILE A 108 -8.02 -9.97 4.83
C ILE A 108 -9.01 -8.82 4.99
N TYR A 109 -9.47 -8.27 3.86
CA TYR A 109 -10.41 -7.14 3.93
C TYR A 109 -11.84 -7.62 4.15
N HIS A 110 -12.66 -6.73 4.75
CA HIS A 110 -14.10 -6.91 4.87
C HIS A 110 -14.80 -5.70 4.26
N GLU A 111 -15.97 -5.92 3.69
CA GLU A 111 -16.73 -4.82 3.10
C GLU A 111 -16.95 -3.71 4.13
N SER A 112 -16.80 -2.47 3.68
CA SER A 112 -16.95 -1.31 4.54
C SER A 112 -17.34 -0.09 3.70
N SER A 113 -17.52 1.05 4.36
CA SER A 113 -17.81 2.31 3.71
C SER A 113 -16.57 3.05 3.20
N ILE A 114 -15.39 2.45 3.36
CA ILE A 114 -14.16 3.09 2.86
C ILE A 114 -14.21 3.16 1.35
N LEU A 115 -13.97 4.36 0.82
CA LEU A 115 -14.01 4.59 -0.62
C LEU A 115 -12.88 3.86 -1.34
N ASP A 116 -13.14 3.45 -2.57
CA ASP A 116 -12.13 2.80 -3.39
C ASP A 116 -11.03 3.77 -3.79
N ILE A 117 -9.79 3.30 -3.69
CA ILE A 117 -8.62 4.00 -4.23
C ILE A 117 -8.03 3.06 -5.26
N ASN A 118 -8.31 3.32 -6.53
CA ASN A 118 -7.93 2.41 -7.60
C ASN A 118 -6.43 2.19 -7.70
N GLU A 119 -5.63 3.21 -7.43
CA GLU A 119 -4.17 3.09 -7.42
C GLU A 119 -3.70 2.04 -6.41
N ALA A 120 -4.32 2.03 -5.22
CA ALA A 120 -3.97 1.05 -4.19
C ALA A 120 -4.49 -0.34 -4.56
N ILE A 121 -5.71 -0.45 -5.07
CA ILE A 121 -6.28 -1.72 -5.50
C ILE A 121 -5.42 -2.35 -6.61
N ASN A 122 -5.06 -1.56 -7.60
CA ASN A 122 -4.24 -2.03 -8.72
C ASN A 122 -2.84 -2.44 -8.26
N SER A 123 -2.27 -1.70 -7.31
CA SER A 123 -0.98 -2.06 -6.73
C SER A 123 -1.07 -3.40 -6.00
N GLY A 124 -2.15 -3.61 -5.25
CA GLY A 124 -2.37 -4.89 -4.58
C GLY A 124 -2.44 -6.04 -5.58
N LYS A 125 -3.18 -5.88 -6.66
CA LYS A 125 -3.27 -6.90 -7.71
C LYS A 125 -1.90 -7.19 -8.31
N PHE A 126 -1.13 -6.14 -8.59
CA PHE A 126 0.20 -6.32 -9.17
C PHE A 126 1.11 -7.10 -8.23
N PHE A 127 1.20 -6.67 -6.96
CA PHE A 127 2.10 -7.32 -6.01
C PHE A 127 1.67 -8.73 -5.65
N SER A 128 0.38 -9.06 -5.81
CA SER A 128 -0.09 -10.43 -5.61
C SER A 128 0.19 -11.33 -6.83
N GLY A 129 0.57 -10.76 -7.96
CA GLY A 129 0.77 -11.48 -9.20
C GLY A 129 -0.49 -11.69 -10.02
N LYS A 130 -1.64 -11.22 -9.53
CA LYS A 130 -2.91 -11.45 -10.22
C LYS A 130 -2.99 -10.78 -11.58
N SER A 131 -2.33 -9.64 -11.73
CA SER A 131 -2.34 -8.89 -12.99
C SER A 131 -1.69 -9.63 -14.14
N TYR A 132 -0.88 -10.64 -13.85
CA TYR A 132 -0.22 -11.43 -14.88
C TYR A 132 -1.06 -12.61 -15.35
N GLU A 133 -2.09 -12.96 -14.60
CA GLU A 133 -2.93 -14.12 -14.89
C GLU A 133 -4.21 -13.73 -15.64
N ASP A 134 -4.51 -12.47 -15.66
CA ASP A 134 -5.71 -11.96 -16.34
C ASP A 134 -5.51 -11.82 -17.88
#